data_4ff55fafbcd6ceda648b4f2610a1cdbd
#
_entry.id   4ff55fafbcd6ceda648b4f2610a1cdbd
#
_cell.length_a   1.000
_cell.length_b   1.000
_cell.length_c   1.000
_cell.angle_alpha   90.00
_cell.angle_beta   90.00
_cell.angle_gamma   90.00
#
_symmetry.space_group_name_H-M   'P 1'
#
loop_
_entity.id
_entity.type
_entity.pdbx_description
1 polymer ?
#
loop_
_entity_poly.entity_id
_entity_poly.type
_entity_poly.pdbx_seq_one_letter_code
_entity_poly.pdbx_strand_id
1 'polypeptide(L)'
;NVSIYSCTNIGSNSIIHSGTVIGSDGFGYAPKKGGWEKIAHLGGVVIGSDVEIGANCAIDRGALGNTIIKDGVKFDNHIHIAHNVEIGENTAIAGQSGVAGSVKMGKNCQIAWKVGIVGWLEITDNVTVMAGTLVTKSLKESGVYSGVMPVQNHKDALKFAAKLKR
;
A
#
# COMPACT_ATOMS: atom_id res chain seq x y z
N ASN A 1 0.50 -17.00 14.96
CA ASN A 1 -0.66 -16.12 14.64
C ASN A 1 -0.47 -15.35 13.32
N VAL A 2 0.06 -15.99 12.28
CA VAL A 2 0.07 -15.51 10.89
C VAL A 2 -0.87 -16.38 10.09
N SER A 3 -1.72 -15.77 9.26
CA SER A 3 -2.64 -16.49 8.37
C SER A 3 -2.18 -16.36 6.93
N ILE A 4 -1.89 -17.50 6.27
CA ILE A 4 -1.45 -17.53 4.87
C ILE A 4 -2.47 -18.34 4.08
N TYR A 5 -3.09 -17.72 3.09
CA TYR A 5 -4.06 -18.36 2.22
C TYR A 5 -3.38 -19.11 1.08
N SER A 6 -4.13 -19.99 0.45
CA SER A 6 -3.69 -20.74 -0.75
C SER A 6 -3.20 -19.81 -1.87
N CYS A 7 -2.35 -20.33 -2.76
CA CYS A 7 -1.75 -19.59 -3.87
C CYS A 7 -0.82 -18.43 -3.40
N THR A 8 -0.23 -18.56 -2.22
CA THR A 8 0.80 -17.65 -1.71
C THR A 8 2.16 -18.34 -1.83
N ASN A 9 3.13 -17.64 -2.45
CA ASN A 9 4.53 -18.06 -2.51
C ASN A 9 5.38 -17.05 -1.77
N ILE A 10 6.32 -17.51 -0.93
CA ILE A 10 7.19 -16.68 -0.10
C ILE A 10 8.63 -17.13 -0.32
N GLY A 11 9.50 -16.19 -0.67
CA GLY A 11 10.92 -16.41 -0.87
C GLY A 11 11.69 -16.65 0.43
N SER A 12 12.99 -16.93 0.29
CA SER A 12 13.89 -17.28 1.39
C SER A 12 14.12 -16.13 2.35
N ASN A 13 14.48 -16.45 3.59
CA ASN A 13 14.90 -15.50 4.64
C ASN A 13 13.87 -14.40 4.97
N SER A 14 12.61 -14.62 4.65
CA SER A 14 11.55 -13.65 4.93
C SER A 14 11.03 -13.80 6.36
N ILE A 15 10.67 -12.68 6.99
CA ILE A 15 10.14 -12.60 8.35
C ILE A 15 8.73 -12.03 8.29
N ILE A 16 7.77 -12.71 8.89
CA ILE A 16 6.36 -12.26 8.95
C ILE A 16 5.93 -12.23 10.40
N HIS A 17 5.57 -11.05 10.88
CA HIS A 17 5.17 -10.85 12.27
C HIS A 17 3.70 -11.20 12.53
N SER A 18 3.41 -11.38 13.81
CA SER A 18 2.12 -11.85 14.34
C SER A 18 0.93 -11.03 13.89
N GLY A 19 -0.19 -11.67 13.65
CA GLY A 19 -1.45 -11.03 13.26
C GLY A 19 -1.56 -10.67 11.77
N THR A 20 -0.49 -10.87 11.00
CA THR A 20 -0.51 -10.58 9.56
C THR A 20 -1.28 -11.63 8.78
N VAL A 21 -2.10 -11.17 7.83
CA VAL A 21 -2.91 -11.99 6.92
C VAL A 21 -2.42 -11.79 5.48
N ILE A 22 -2.09 -12.89 4.79
CA ILE A 22 -1.60 -12.85 3.42
C ILE A 22 -2.50 -13.71 2.53
N GLY A 23 -2.98 -13.12 1.43
CA GLY A 23 -3.74 -13.82 0.40
C GLY A 23 -5.24 -13.90 0.64
N SER A 24 -5.79 -13.12 1.57
CA SER A 24 -7.24 -12.93 1.65
C SER A 24 -7.78 -12.21 0.41
N ASP A 25 -9.06 -12.36 0.13
CA ASP A 25 -9.71 -11.61 -0.96
C ASP A 25 -9.65 -10.11 -0.67
N GLY A 26 -9.34 -9.34 -1.71
CA GLY A 26 -9.44 -7.89 -1.67
C GLY A 26 -10.87 -7.37 -1.80
N PHE A 27 -11.02 -6.05 -1.80
CA PHE A 27 -12.31 -5.39 -1.99
C PHE A 27 -12.70 -5.36 -3.47
N GLY A 28 -13.41 -6.40 -3.91
CA GLY A 28 -13.92 -6.53 -5.26
C GLY A 28 -15.43 -6.77 -5.26
N TYR A 29 -16.21 -5.73 -5.56
CA TYR A 29 -17.67 -5.79 -5.61
C TYR A 29 -18.21 -4.97 -6.78
N ALA A 30 -19.23 -5.48 -7.46
CA ALA A 30 -20.00 -4.77 -8.46
C ALA A 30 -21.35 -4.32 -7.88
N PRO A 31 -21.84 -3.11 -8.17
CA PRO A 31 -23.16 -2.70 -7.73
C PRO A 31 -24.24 -3.49 -8.47
N LYS A 32 -25.25 -3.96 -7.72
CA LYS A 32 -26.46 -4.57 -8.26
C LYS A 32 -27.70 -3.99 -7.58
N LYS A 33 -28.89 -4.19 -8.16
CA LYS A 33 -30.15 -3.74 -7.56
C LYS A 33 -30.31 -4.31 -6.14
N GLY A 34 -30.30 -3.45 -5.14
CA GLY A 34 -30.47 -3.81 -3.73
C GLY A 34 -29.19 -4.26 -3.03
N GLY A 35 -27.99 -4.08 -3.58
CA GLY A 35 -26.75 -4.45 -2.89
C GLY A 35 -25.52 -4.56 -3.76
N TRP A 36 -24.65 -5.50 -3.40
CA TRP A 36 -23.36 -5.71 -4.02
C TRP A 36 -23.20 -7.17 -4.46
N GLU A 37 -22.61 -7.39 -5.62
CA GLU A 37 -22.18 -8.71 -6.10
C GLU A 37 -20.67 -8.86 -5.88
N LYS A 38 -20.27 -9.92 -5.20
CA LYS A 38 -18.85 -10.18 -4.96
C LYS A 38 -18.16 -10.62 -6.24
N ILE A 39 -17.03 -10.02 -6.55
CA ILE A 39 -16.12 -10.43 -7.63
C ILE A 39 -15.10 -11.40 -7.02
N ALA A 40 -15.05 -12.62 -7.56
CA ALA A 40 -14.11 -13.64 -7.09
C ALA A 40 -12.65 -13.21 -7.36
N HIS A 41 -11.78 -13.46 -6.39
CA HIS A 41 -10.34 -13.28 -6.52
C HIS A 41 -9.70 -14.65 -6.79
N LEU A 42 -9.15 -14.81 -7.99
CA LEU A 42 -8.60 -16.09 -8.49
C LEU A 42 -7.06 -16.09 -8.51
N GLY A 43 -6.44 -14.94 -8.31
CA GLY A 43 -4.99 -14.82 -8.25
C GLY A 43 -4.41 -15.21 -6.88
N GLY A 44 -3.15 -14.91 -6.69
CA GLY A 44 -2.40 -15.23 -5.47
C GLY A 44 -1.58 -14.04 -4.97
N VAL A 45 -0.61 -14.36 -4.13
CA VAL A 45 0.42 -13.43 -3.64
C VAL A 45 1.80 -14.04 -3.88
N VAL A 46 2.71 -13.26 -4.40
CA VAL A 46 4.11 -13.63 -4.57
C VAL A 46 4.98 -12.66 -3.77
N ILE A 47 5.71 -13.21 -2.82
CA ILE A 47 6.65 -12.47 -1.95
C ILE A 47 8.05 -12.98 -2.25
N GLY A 48 8.96 -12.08 -2.52
CA GLY A 48 10.37 -12.36 -2.77
C GLY A 48 11.13 -12.80 -1.53
N SER A 49 12.45 -12.83 -1.67
CA SER A 49 13.38 -13.17 -0.58
C SER A 49 13.77 -11.94 0.25
N ASP A 50 14.23 -12.18 1.47
CA ASP A 50 14.70 -11.14 2.41
C ASP A 50 13.64 -10.06 2.71
N VAL A 51 12.35 -10.41 2.60
CA VAL A 51 11.22 -9.52 2.90
C VAL A 51 10.89 -9.56 4.38
N GLU A 52 10.60 -8.41 4.97
CA GLU A 52 10.08 -8.34 6.34
C GLU A 52 8.73 -7.65 6.36
N ILE A 53 7.74 -8.29 6.99
CA ILE A 53 6.36 -7.81 7.09
C ILE A 53 6.00 -7.69 8.56
N GLY A 54 5.74 -6.47 9.00
CA GLY A 54 5.37 -6.12 10.36
C GLY A 54 4.07 -6.77 10.83
N ALA A 55 3.71 -6.50 12.07
CA ALA A 55 2.52 -7.08 12.69
C ALA A 55 1.22 -6.48 12.15
N ASN A 56 0.16 -7.30 12.13
CA ASN A 56 -1.20 -6.89 11.74
C ASN A 56 -1.29 -6.23 10.36
N CYS A 57 -0.48 -6.68 9.41
CA CYS A 57 -0.59 -6.28 8.02
C CYS A 57 -1.63 -7.13 7.30
N ALA A 58 -2.24 -6.56 6.25
CA ALA A 58 -3.14 -7.27 5.34
C ALA A 58 -2.63 -7.14 3.91
N ILE A 59 -2.38 -8.28 3.25
CA ILE A 59 -1.91 -8.33 1.87
C ILE A 59 -2.91 -9.16 1.08
N ASP A 60 -3.69 -8.48 0.25
CA ASP A 60 -4.75 -9.11 -0.53
C ASP A 60 -4.19 -9.85 -1.74
N ARG A 61 -4.85 -10.93 -2.12
CA ARG A 61 -4.55 -11.65 -3.37
C ARG A 61 -4.98 -10.84 -4.59
N GLY A 62 -4.34 -11.07 -5.70
CA GLY A 62 -4.78 -10.49 -6.96
C GLY A 62 -6.14 -11.03 -7.42
N ALA A 63 -6.88 -10.22 -8.16
CA ALA A 63 -8.17 -10.63 -8.71
C ALA A 63 -8.01 -11.69 -9.81
N LEU A 64 -7.16 -11.47 -10.82
CA LEU A 64 -6.83 -12.45 -11.86
C LEU A 64 -5.34 -12.81 -11.84
N GLY A 65 -4.46 -11.81 -11.79
CA GLY A 65 -3.02 -12.00 -11.60
C GLY A 65 -2.64 -12.01 -10.12
N ASN A 66 -1.36 -11.82 -9.80
CA ASN A 66 -0.88 -11.84 -8.44
C ASN A 66 -0.68 -10.43 -7.88
N THR A 67 -0.77 -10.28 -6.59
CA THR A 67 -0.14 -9.20 -5.83
C THR A 67 1.33 -9.60 -5.64
N ILE A 68 2.26 -8.69 -5.92
CA ILE A 68 3.70 -8.99 -5.99
C ILE A 68 4.47 -8.06 -5.06
N ILE A 69 5.25 -8.66 -4.17
CA ILE A 69 6.19 -7.98 -3.27
C ILE A 69 7.57 -8.53 -3.59
N LYS A 70 8.46 -7.69 -4.11
CA LYS A 70 9.77 -8.11 -4.55
C LYS A 70 10.78 -8.19 -3.40
N ASP A 71 12.02 -8.61 -3.73
CA ASP A 71 13.07 -8.90 -2.76
C ASP A 71 13.44 -7.67 -1.91
N GLY A 72 13.80 -7.91 -0.66
CA GLY A 72 14.30 -6.91 0.26
C GLY A 72 13.29 -5.89 0.78
N VAL A 73 12.02 -5.99 0.40
CA VAL A 73 10.96 -5.07 0.83
C VAL A 73 10.76 -5.14 2.35
N LYS A 74 10.52 -3.99 2.97
CA LYS A 74 10.28 -3.85 4.41
C LYS A 74 8.95 -3.15 4.68
N PHE A 75 8.05 -3.82 5.36
CA PHE A 75 6.79 -3.26 5.85
C PHE A 75 6.83 -3.17 7.37
N ASP A 76 6.52 -2.01 7.88
CA ASP A 76 6.21 -1.80 9.29
C ASP A 76 4.79 -2.33 9.63
N ASN A 77 4.29 -2.06 10.81
CA ASN A 77 3.03 -2.60 11.29
C ASN A 77 1.80 -1.92 10.67
N HIS A 78 0.68 -2.66 10.58
CA HIS A 78 -0.61 -2.16 10.11
C HIS A 78 -0.58 -1.62 8.68
N ILE A 79 0.18 -2.25 7.79
CA ILE A 79 0.18 -1.93 6.36
C ILE A 79 -0.96 -2.68 5.67
N HIS A 80 -1.66 -1.99 4.77
CA HIS A 80 -2.61 -2.62 3.85
C HIS A 80 -2.09 -2.54 2.42
N ILE A 81 -1.92 -3.69 1.79
CA ILE A 81 -1.59 -3.86 0.37
C ILE A 81 -2.78 -4.50 -0.31
N ALA A 82 -3.48 -3.75 -1.15
CA ALA A 82 -4.66 -4.23 -1.86
C ALA A 82 -4.29 -5.12 -3.06
N HIS A 83 -5.30 -5.70 -3.68
CA HIS A 83 -5.16 -6.66 -4.78
C HIS A 83 -4.37 -6.12 -5.98
N ASN A 84 -3.58 -6.95 -6.63
CA ASN A 84 -2.80 -6.64 -7.84
C ASN A 84 -1.77 -5.50 -7.69
N VAL A 85 -1.40 -5.16 -6.48
CA VAL A 85 -0.30 -4.22 -6.21
C VAL A 85 1.03 -4.89 -6.52
N GLU A 86 1.95 -4.14 -7.12
CA GLU A 86 3.34 -4.54 -7.32
C GLU A 86 4.27 -3.59 -6.56
N ILE A 87 5.10 -4.12 -5.66
CA ILE A 87 6.10 -3.36 -4.89
C ILE A 87 7.51 -3.80 -5.33
N GLY A 88 8.30 -2.85 -5.82
CA GLY A 88 9.66 -3.04 -6.29
C GLY A 88 10.66 -3.30 -5.16
N GLU A 89 11.84 -3.81 -5.55
CA GLU A 89 12.88 -4.27 -4.65
C GLU A 89 13.32 -3.18 -3.66
N ASN A 90 13.67 -3.57 -2.43
CA ASN A 90 14.22 -2.71 -1.38
C ASN A 90 13.34 -1.50 -1.02
N THR A 91 12.06 -1.52 -1.35
CA THR A 91 11.11 -0.47 -0.94
C THR A 91 10.71 -0.66 0.52
N ALA A 92 10.66 0.43 1.27
CA ALA A 92 10.25 0.46 2.67
C ALA A 92 8.96 1.25 2.85
N ILE A 93 8.02 0.69 3.61
CA ILE A 93 6.72 1.34 3.91
C ILE A 93 6.52 1.37 5.42
N ALA A 94 6.43 2.57 5.98
CA ALA A 94 6.20 2.80 7.40
C ALA A 94 4.73 2.62 7.79
N GLY A 95 4.51 2.45 9.08
CA GLY A 95 3.26 2.00 9.68
C GLY A 95 1.99 2.76 9.30
N GLN A 96 0.87 2.06 9.34
CA GLN A 96 -0.47 2.57 9.03
C GLN A 96 -0.64 3.13 7.60
N SER A 97 0.25 2.79 6.67
CA SER A 97 0.12 3.18 5.28
C SER A 97 -0.74 2.20 4.50
N GLY A 98 -1.41 2.69 3.47
CA GLY A 98 -2.27 1.88 2.61
C GLY A 98 -2.00 2.10 1.13
N VAL A 99 -1.90 1.01 0.38
CA VAL A 99 -1.70 1.00 -1.07
C VAL A 99 -2.91 0.37 -1.72
N ALA A 100 -3.69 1.17 -2.45
CA ALA A 100 -4.91 0.70 -3.10
C ALA A 100 -4.61 -0.16 -4.34
N GLY A 101 -5.64 -0.83 -4.86
CA GLY A 101 -5.50 -1.86 -5.89
C GLY A 101 -4.80 -1.42 -7.17
N SER A 102 -4.02 -2.32 -7.74
CA SER A 102 -3.32 -2.17 -9.02
C SER A 102 -2.28 -1.04 -9.08
N VAL A 103 -1.78 -0.59 -7.95
CA VAL A 103 -0.63 0.32 -7.90
C VAL A 103 0.64 -0.42 -8.27
N LYS A 104 1.47 0.21 -9.09
CA LYS A 104 2.83 -0.25 -9.40
C LYS A 104 3.84 0.69 -8.79
N MET A 105 4.61 0.21 -7.85
CA MET A 105 5.67 0.98 -7.17
C MET A 105 7.03 0.41 -7.55
N GLY A 106 7.92 1.30 -7.95
CA GLY A 106 9.29 0.98 -8.29
C GLY A 106 10.14 0.57 -7.09
N LYS A 107 11.42 0.39 -7.34
CA LYS A 107 12.40 -0.02 -6.32
C LYS A 107 12.93 1.16 -5.50
N ASN A 108 13.49 0.84 -4.33
CA ASN A 108 14.13 1.79 -3.42
C ASN A 108 13.23 2.97 -3.01
N CYS A 109 11.92 2.78 -3.00
CA CYS A 109 11.00 3.80 -2.53
C CYS A 109 10.95 3.83 -1.00
N GLN A 110 10.68 5.00 -0.43
CA GLN A 110 10.51 5.21 1.00
C GLN A 110 9.15 5.86 1.25
N ILE A 111 8.22 5.10 1.78
CA ILE A 111 6.86 5.58 2.10
C ILE A 111 6.78 5.78 3.59
N ALA A 112 6.65 7.03 4.01
CA ALA A 112 6.62 7.37 5.43
C ALA A 112 5.27 7.00 6.07
N TRP A 113 5.17 7.24 7.37
CA TRP A 113 4.04 6.86 8.20
C TRP A 113 2.70 7.43 7.71
N LYS A 114 1.66 6.60 7.70
CA LYS A 114 0.27 6.96 7.41
C LYS A 114 0.05 7.58 6.02
N VAL A 115 0.77 7.10 5.03
CA VAL A 115 0.58 7.50 3.62
C VAL A 115 -0.54 6.68 3.01
N GLY A 116 -1.43 7.34 2.25
CA GLY A 116 -2.44 6.70 1.41
C GLY A 116 -2.07 6.83 -0.07
N ILE A 117 -2.16 5.75 -0.85
CA ILE A 117 -1.91 5.76 -2.29
C ILE A 117 -3.16 5.24 -2.98
N VAL A 118 -3.82 6.07 -3.81
CA VAL A 118 -5.03 5.67 -4.53
C VAL A 118 -4.71 4.66 -5.64
N GLY A 119 -5.72 3.91 -6.08
CA GLY A 119 -5.54 2.81 -7.04
C GLY A 119 -5.06 3.23 -8.43
N TRP A 120 -4.48 2.26 -9.18
CA TRP A 120 -4.07 2.39 -10.57
C TRP A 120 -2.96 3.42 -10.84
N LEU A 121 -2.18 3.77 -9.83
CA LEU A 121 -1.07 4.71 -9.97
C LEU A 121 0.25 3.97 -10.23
N GLU A 122 1.15 4.68 -10.89
CA GLU A 122 2.54 4.29 -11.07
C GLU A 122 3.45 5.23 -10.28
N ILE A 123 4.32 4.66 -9.46
CA ILE A 123 5.34 5.36 -8.69
C ILE A 123 6.68 4.85 -9.16
N THR A 124 7.50 5.72 -9.73
CA THR A 124 8.81 5.33 -10.26
C THR A 124 9.80 4.99 -9.14
N ASP A 125 10.98 4.53 -9.51
CA ASP A 125 12.06 4.19 -8.58
C ASP A 125 12.53 5.40 -7.75
N ASN A 126 13.08 5.15 -6.57
CA ASN A 126 13.75 6.14 -5.71
C ASN A 126 12.85 7.33 -5.33
N VAL A 127 11.57 7.09 -5.13
CA VAL A 127 10.61 8.08 -4.63
C VAL A 127 10.52 8.01 -3.11
N THR A 128 10.56 9.16 -2.46
CA THR A 128 10.24 9.30 -1.03
C THR A 128 8.92 10.06 -0.86
N VAL A 129 7.98 9.48 -0.14
CA VAL A 129 6.70 10.13 0.19
C VAL A 129 6.65 10.41 1.68
N MET A 130 6.48 11.68 2.05
CA MET A 130 6.47 12.14 3.44
C MET A 130 5.16 11.76 4.16
N ALA A 131 5.25 11.67 5.49
CA ALA A 131 4.17 11.17 6.35
C ALA A 131 2.83 11.89 6.14
N GLY A 132 1.74 11.15 6.24
CA GLY A 132 0.37 11.64 6.14
C GLY A 132 -0.07 12.06 4.73
N THR A 133 0.78 11.89 3.71
CA THR A 133 0.48 12.30 2.33
C THR A 133 -0.57 11.37 1.70
N LEU A 134 -1.55 11.96 1.00
CA LEU A 134 -2.42 11.24 0.09
C LEU A 134 -1.91 11.42 -1.36
N VAL A 135 -1.41 10.34 -1.95
CA VAL A 135 -0.94 10.31 -3.34
C VAL A 135 -2.13 10.04 -4.26
N THR A 136 -2.51 11.03 -5.06
CA THR A 136 -3.69 10.98 -5.95
C THR A 136 -3.34 10.97 -7.43
N LYS A 137 -2.05 10.98 -7.79
CA LYS A 137 -1.55 10.93 -9.16
C LYS A 137 -0.24 10.16 -9.22
N SER A 138 0.06 9.60 -10.38
CA SER A 138 1.33 8.89 -10.61
C SER A 138 2.53 9.82 -10.41
N LEU A 139 3.59 9.29 -9.80
CA LEU A 139 4.86 9.98 -9.55
C LEU A 139 5.90 9.44 -10.54
N LYS A 140 6.10 10.16 -11.64
CA LYS A 140 6.93 9.70 -12.76
C LYS A 140 8.39 10.10 -12.65
N GLU A 141 8.74 10.93 -11.69
CA GLU A 141 10.11 11.39 -11.42
C GLU A 141 10.52 10.98 -10.01
N SER A 142 11.78 10.56 -9.86
CA SER A 142 12.37 10.32 -8.53
C SER A 142 12.43 11.62 -7.74
N GLY A 143 12.28 11.56 -6.43
CA GLY A 143 12.30 12.74 -5.58
C GLY A 143 11.52 12.58 -4.29
N VAL A 144 11.40 13.68 -3.56
CA VAL A 144 10.69 13.75 -2.27
C VAL A 144 9.37 14.49 -2.47
N TYR A 145 8.27 13.85 -2.05
CA TYR A 145 6.91 14.36 -2.21
C TYR A 145 6.20 14.53 -0.88
N SER A 146 5.48 15.62 -0.71
CA SER A 146 4.69 15.92 0.47
C SER A 146 3.28 16.39 0.08
N GLY A 147 2.27 15.91 0.75
CA GLY A 147 0.86 16.24 0.48
C GLY A 147 0.08 16.72 1.71
N VAL A 148 0.74 16.96 2.85
CA VAL A 148 0.11 17.48 4.06
C VAL A 148 0.68 18.84 4.43
N MET A 149 -0.18 19.66 5.02
CA MET A 149 0.20 20.95 5.59
C MET A 149 0.96 20.75 6.91
N PRO A 150 2.03 21.50 7.15
CA PRO A 150 2.66 21.54 8.47
C PRO A 150 1.65 21.91 9.55
N VAL A 151 1.83 21.37 10.76
CA VAL A 151 1.00 21.72 11.90
C VAL A 151 1.09 23.22 12.19
N GLN A 152 -0.04 23.83 12.45
CA GLN A 152 -0.18 25.27 12.70
C GLN A 152 -0.97 25.50 13.99
N ASN A 153 -0.84 26.68 14.58
CA ASN A 153 -1.77 27.11 15.61
C ASN A 153 -3.21 27.11 15.03
N HIS A 154 -4.19 26.66 15.82
CA HIS A 154 -5.58 26.50 15.35
C HIS A 154 -6.13 27.78 14.68
N LYS A 155 -5.88 28.97 15.26
CA LYS A 155 -6.33 30.24 14.70
C LYS A 155 -5.75 30.51 13.30
N ASP A 156 -4.49 30.13 13.07
CA ASP A 156 -3.84 30.32 11.78
C ASP A 156 -4.26 29.28 10.76
N ALA A 157 -4.50 28.04 11.19
CA ALA A 157 -5.10 27.01 10.36
C ALA A 157 -6.48 27.40 9.83
N LEU A 158 -7.33 28.02 10.67
CA LEU A 158 -8.65 28.52 10.26
C LEU A 158 -8.52 29.66 9.22
N LYS A 159 -7.59 30.58 9.41
CA LYS A 159 -7.33 31.66 8.43
C LYS A 159 -6.85 31.11 7.09
N PHE A 160 -5.97 30.10 7.14
CA PHE A 160 -5.48 29.43 5.93
C PHE A 160 -6.62 28.71 5.20
N ALA A 161 -7.43 27.92 5.91
CA ALA A 161 -8.57 27.21 5.33
C ALA A 161 -9.59 28.17 4.67
N ALA A 162 -9.80 29.36 5.27
CA ALA A 162 -10.66 30.39 4.69
C ALA A 162 -10.12 30.97 3.36
N LYS A 163 -8.79 31.00 3.18
CA LYS A 163 -8.17 31.45 1.92
C LYS A 163 -8.28 30.43 0.80
N LEU A 164 -8.34 29.12 1.13
CA LEU A 164 -8.51 28.05 0.13
C LEU A 164 -9.92 27.98 -0.45
N LYS A 165 -10.92 28.61 0.18
CA LYS A 165 -12.31 28.66 -0.31
C LYS A 165 -12.57 29.78 -1.34
N ARG A 166 -11.60 30.59 -1.65
CA ARG A 166 -11.67 31.64 -2.70
C ARG A 166 -10.98 31.15 -3.98
#